data_d69d9f2a3dec0298a398d913cc2a94dc
#
_entry.id   d69d9f2a3dec0298a398d913cc2a94dc
#
_cell.length_a   1.000
_cell.length_b   1.000
_cell.length_c   1.000
_cell.angle_alpha   90.00
_cell.angle_beta   90.00
_cell.angle_gamma   90.00
#
_symmetry.space_group_name_H-M   'P 1'
#
loop_
_entity.id
_entity.type
_entity.pdbx_description
1 polymer ?
#
loop_
_entity_poly.entity_id
_entity_poly.type
_entity_poly.pdbx_seq_one_letter_code
_entity_poly.pdbx_strand_id
1 'polypeptide(L)'
;MQVKNLIPLALASAVLAQSQQSLTAALASQNSSLSSLTALLGTQPALVQALSQAQNITILAPSNAALEAFLASPGAQGAATNPGLVAAILQYHVLNGTYYASQFTEEPQFIPTLLSNETYANITGGQRVQAQTVGGNVTFYSALRENSTVTAGNVNFTAGTIHIIDKVLSVPQPIPDTLRAANLTAALGAVQAANVGPALAAAKDLTIFIPNNEAFRSIGNLTANLTAALPSILQYHVVAGAVLYSPDITNTSLTTLNGGNVTIRVINETVYVNEAEVLIPNVLVANGVVHVIDNVLNPNNTSVEPDTTASTRAPAYTGAGTATDGSNPFTSGITGPTSTAPLATETGANNGGGVRTTSSSTQAGPMRTAAVGAAALFGGMAAYMNI
;
A
#
# COMPACT_ATOMS: atom_id res chain seq x y z
N MET A 1 45.67 -47.47 -50.09
CA MET A 1 45.13 -47.06 -48.76
C MET A 1 45.09 -45.52 -48.74
N GLN A 2 43.90 -44.94 -48.87
CA GLN A 2 43.76 -43.49 -48.79
C GLN A 2 43.16 -43.18 -47.42
N VAL A 3 43.92 -42.43 -46.61
CA VAL A 3 43.47 -41.93 -45.30
C VAL A 3 42.69 -40.64 -45.55
N LYS A 4 41.37 -40.64 -45.32
CA LYS A 4 40.54 -39.46 -45.37
C LYS A 4 40.69 -38.67 -44.08
N ASN A 5 41.30 -37.50 -44.13
CA ASN A 5 41.32 -36.55 -43.04
C ASN A 5 39.92 -35.94 -42.83
N LEU A 6 39.30 -36.29 -41.73
CA LEU A 6 38.08 -35.63 -41.23
C LEU A 6 38.52 -34.44 -40.39
N ILE A 7 38.26 -33.21 -40.89
CA ILE A 7 38.40 -31.98 -40.12
C ILE A 7 37.12 -31.82 -39.27
N PRO A 8 37.20 -31.78 -37.95
CA PRO A 8 36.02 -31.45 -37.15
C PRO A 8 35.72 -29.95 -37.28
N LEU A 9 34.57 -29.65 -37.88
CA LEU A 9 34.00 -28.29 -37.90
C LEU A 9 33.54 -27.97 -36.49
N ALA A 10 34.34 -27.27 -35.71
CA ALA A 10 33.98 -26.72 -34.42
C ALA A 10 33.02 -25.53 -34.68
N LEU A 11 31.72 -25.77 -34.54
CA LEU A 11 30.71 -24.71 -34.40
C LEU A 11 30.96 -24.00 -33.08
N ALA A 12 31.72 -22.92 -33.10
CA ALA A 12 31.78 -21.96 -32.02
C ALA A 12 30.42 -21.27 -31.97
N SER A 13 29.56 -21.70 -31.05
CA SER A 13 28.36 -20.96 -30.66
C SER A 13 28.83 -19.65 -30.03
N ALA A 14 28.86 -18.59 -30.80
CA ALA A 14 28.99 -17.24 -30.27
C ALA A 14 27.71 -16.97 -29.47
N VAL A 15 27.77 -17.18 -28.19
CA VAL A 15 26.82 -16.62 -27.24
C VAL A 15 27.03 -15.11 -27.35
N LEU A 16 26.15 -14.45 -28.09
CA LEU A 16 26.03 -13.00 -28.06
C LEU A 16 25.57 -12.65 -26.63
N ALA A 17 26.53 -12.37 -25.77
CA ALA A 17 26.26 -11.69 -24.53
C ALA A 17 25.64 -10.35 -24.93
N GLN A 18 24.31 -10.27 -24.85
CA GLN A 18 23.62 -8.99 -24.95
C GLN A 18 24.25 -8.11 -23.85
N SER A 19 25.05 -7.13 -24.25
CA SER A 19 25.57 -6.14 -23.33
C SER A 19 24.36 -5.44 -22.73
N GLN A 20 24.07 -5.75 -21.45
CA GLN A 20 22.97 -5.11 -20.75
C GLN A 20 23.24 -3.60 -20.76
N GLN A 21 22.27 -2.83 -21.26
CA GLN A 21 22.40 -1.38 -21.36
C GLN A 21 22.42 -0.74 -19.97
N SER A 22 23.09 0.41 -19.84
CA SER A 22 23.06 1.19 -18.60
C SER A 22 21.64 1.66 -18.27
N LEU A 23 21.36 2.03 -17.01
CA LEU A 23 20.08 2.62 -16.63
C LEU A 23 19.70 3.81 -17.52
N THR A 24 20.64 4.71 -17.78
CA THR A 24 20.40 5.89 -18.62
C THR A 24 20.06 5.52 -20.06
N ALA A 25 20.73 4.49 -20.62
CA ALA A 25 20.42 4.00 -21.96
C ALA A 25 19.04 3.31 -22.02
N ALA A 26 18.69 2.54 -20.97
CA ALA A 26 17.39 1.91 -20.86
C ALA A 26 16.23 2.94 -20.78
N LEU A 27 16.40 3.99 -19.97
CA LEU A 27 15.45 5.10 -19.89
C LEU A 27 15.36 5.87 -21.22
N ALA A 28 16.48 6.14 -21.87
CA ALA A 28 16.51 6.81 -23.17
C ALA A 28 15.83 6.00 -24.27
N SER A 29 15.91 4.65 -24.24
CA SER A 29 15.18 3.78 -25.18
C SER A 29 13.67 3.90 -25.05
N GLN A 30 13.16 4.36 -23.92
CA GLN A 30 11.74 4.56 -23.60
C GLN A 30 11.36 6.05 -23.53
N ASN A 31 12.09 6.93 -24.21
CA ASN A 31 11.95 8.39 -24.10
C ASN A 31 10.53 8.88 -24.41
N SER A 32 9.79 8.24 -25.30
CA SER A 32 8.39 8.59 -25.59
C SER A 32 7.47 8.48 -24.37
N SER A 33 7.78 7.55 -23.44
CA SER A 33 6.98 7.26 -22.25
C SER A 33 7.60 7.77 -20.95
N LEU A 34 8.94 7.96 -20.89
CA LEU A 34 9.70 8.22 -19.66
C LEU A 34 10.53 9.50 -19.73
N SER A 35 10.30 10.43 -20.68
CA SER A 35 11.08 11.68 -20.79
C SER A 35 11.01 12.54 -19.53
N SER A 36 9.83 12.64 -18.90
CA SER A 36 9.63 13.39 -17.66
C SER A 36 10.35 12.76 -16.47
N LEU A 37 10.35 11.43 -16.35
CA LEU A 37 11.10 10.71 -15.33
C LEU A 37 12.60 10.86 -15.55
N THR A 38 13.06 10.77 -16.79
CA THR A 38 14.47 10.97 -17.16
C THR A 38 14.95 12.39 -16.80
N ALA A 39 14.14 13.40 -17.07
CA ALA A 39 14.43 14.78 -16.69
C ALA A 39 14.49 14.94 -15.15
N LEU A 40 13.54 14.33 -14.42
CA LEU A 40 13.54 14.33 -12.96
C LEU A 40 14.80 13.66 -12.39
N LEU A 41 15.15 12.48 -12.87
CA LEU A 41 16.36 11.76 -12.45
C LEU A 41 17.64 12.53 -12.78
N GLY A 42 17.64 13.30 -13.87
CA GLY A 42 18.75 14.21 -14.22
C GLY A 42 19.04 15.27 -13.15
N THR A 43 18.04 15.63 -12.33
CA THR A 43 18.22 16.54 -11.18
C THR A 43 18.74 15.82 -9.92
N GLN A 44 18.86 14.48 -9.95
CA GLN A 44 19.20 13.63 -8.81
C GLN A 44 20.42 12.72 -9.15
N PRO A 45 21.61 13.28 -9.45
CA PRO A 45 22.75 12.49 -9.93
C PRO A 45 23.22 11.43 -8.90
N ALA A 46 23.13 11.73 -7.60
CA ALA A 46 23.49 10.79 -6.55
C ALA A 46 22.55 9.56 -6.54
N LEU A 47 21.25 9.76 -6.77
CA LEU A 47 20.29 8.67 -6.86
C LEU A 47 20.54 7.82 -8.12
N VAL A 48 20.77 8.46 -9.28
CA VAL A 48 21.09 7.76 -10.53
C VAL A 48 22.36 6.94 -10.37
N GLN A 49 23.39 7.48 -9.71
CA GLN A 49 24.62 6.75 -9.40
C GLN A 49 24.33 5.54 -8.50
N ALA A 50 23.57 5.71 -7.41
CA ALA A 50 23.20 4.64 -6.49
C ALA A 50 22.42 3.53 -7.22
N LEU A 51 21.43 3.88 -8.04
CA LEU A 51 20.65 2.92 -8.82
C LEU A 51 21.48 2.20 -9.89
N SER A 52 22.46 2.88 -10.48
CA SER A 52 23.36 2.28 -11.48
C SER A 52 24.39 1.31 -10.87
N GLN A 53 24.71 1.50 -9.60
CA GLN A 53 25.60 0.62 -8.82
C GLN A 53 24.84 -0.50 -8.08
N ALA A 54 23.53 -0.34 -7.91
CA ALA A 54 22.66 -1.35 -7.33
C ALA A 54 22.68 -2.61 -8.22
N GLN A 55 22.40 -3.74 -7.61
CA GLN A 55 22.25 -5.02 -8.31
C GLN A 55 20.94 -5.64 -7.88
N ASN A 56 20.33 -6.38 -8.80
CA ASN A 56 19.11 -7.13 -8.51
C ASN A 56 17.98 -6.22 -8.03
N ILE A 57 17.61 -5.21 -8.83
CA ILE A 57 16.51 -4.30 -8.55
C ILE A 57 15.48 -4.29 -9.69
N THR A 58 14.25 -3.88 -9.35
CA THR A 58 13.20 -3.57 -10.33
C THR A 58 12.75 -2.14 -10.13
N ILE A 59 12.76 -1.36 -11.20
CA ILE A 59 12.30 0.03 -11.17
C ILE A 59 10.87 0.08 -11.72
N LEU A 60 9.95 0.56 -10.91
CA LEU A 60 8.59 0.88 -11.31
C LEU A 60 8.59 2.33 -11.80
N ALA A 61 8.69 2.52 -13.11
CA ALA A 61 8.87 3.83 -13.74
C ALA A 61 7.52 4.44 -14.11
N PRO A 62 7.05 5.51 -13.44
CA PRO A 62 5.83 6.20 -13.84
C PRO A 62 5.96 6.79 -15.23
N SER A 63 4.94 6.58 -16.07
CA SER A 63 4.88 7.18 -17.40
C SER A 63 4.77 8.72 -17.32
N ASN A 64 5.00 9.40 -18.45
CA ASN A 64 4.84 10.85 -18.53
C ASN A 64 3.44 11.29 -18.07
N ALA A 65 2.40 10.57 -18.50
CA ALA A 65 1.01 10.84 -18.09
C ALA A 65 0.80 10.61 -16.58
N ALA A 66 1.42 9.56 -16.01
CA ALA A 66 1.36 9.28 -14.58
C ALA A 66 2.00 10.42 -13.75
N LEU A 67 3.17 10.93 -14.19
CA LEU A 67 3.83 12.04 -13.54
C LEU A 67 3.05 13.35 -13.68
N GLU A 68 2.46 13.63 -14.84
CA GLU A 68 1.59 14.79 -15.05
C GLU A 68 0.38 14.75 -14.12
N ALA A 69 -0.30 13.60 -14.03
CA ALA A 69 -1.43 13.43 -13.11
C ALA A 69 -1.02 13.59 -11.64
N PHE A 70 0.15 13.06 -11.25
CA PHE A 70 0.68 13.24 -9.90
C PHE A 70 0.97 14.71 -9.60
N LEU A 71 1.59 15.45 -10.52
CA LEU A 71 1.89 16.89 -10.35
C LEU A 71 0.64 17.75 -10.18
N ALA A 72 -0.49 17.33 -10.75
CA ALA A 72 -1.79 17.99 -10.56
C ALA A 72 -2.47 17.60 -9.23
N SER A 73 -1.95 16.62 -8.49
CA SER A 73 -2.56 16.08 -7.27
C SER A 73 -2.13 16.84 -6.00
N PRO A 74 -2.91 16.75 -4.90
CA PRO A 74 -2.49 17.26 -3.60
C PRO A 74 -1.18 16.63 -3.07
N GLY A 75 -0.89 15.39 -3.45
CA GLY A 75 0.35 14.70 -3.09
C GLY A 75 1.60 15.40 -3.62
N ALA A 76 1.53 15.98 -4.82
CA ALA A 76 2.64 16.76 -5.37
C ALA A 76 2.93 18.03 -4.58
N GLN A 77 1.91 18.70 -4.05
CA GLN A 77 2.09 19.89 -3.21
C GLN A 77 2.87 19.55 -1.94
N GLY A 78 2.56 18.43 -1.30
CA GLY A 78 3.32 17.91 -0.16
C GLY A 78 4.78 17.59 -0.52
N ALA A 79 5.01 16.98 -1.69
CA ALA A 79 6.34 16.66 -2.18
C ALA A 79 7.17 17.91 -2.51
N ALA A 80 6.56 18.93 -3.11
CA ALA A 80 7.24 20.18 -3.48
C ALA A 80 7.84 20.93 -2.28
N THR A 81 7.23 20.79 -1.10
CA THR A 81 7.67 21.44 0.14
C THR A 81 8.53 20.54 1.02
N ASN A 82 8.67 19.26 0.68
CA ASN A 82 9.40 18.26 1.45
C ASN A 82 10.34 17.41 0.57
N PRO A 83 11.61 17.81 0.42
CA PRO A 83 12.60 17.05 -0.35
C PRO A 83 12.78 15.60 0.10
N GLY A 84 12.65 15.33 1.40
CA GLY A 84 12.72 13.99 1.96
C GLY A 84 11.57 13.10 1.46
N LEU A 85 10.39 13.66 1.24
CA LEU A 85 9.25 12.91 0.68
C LEU A 85 9.50 12.55 -0.80
N VAL A 86 10.13 13.45 -1.58
CA VAL A 86 10.50 13.11 -2.97
C VAL A 86 11.47 11.95 -3.02
N ALA A 87 12.51 11.96 -2.17
CA ALA A 87 13.44 10.84 -2.06
C ALA A 87 12.72 9.55 -1.63
N ALA A 88 11.79 9.63 -0.68
CA ALA A 88 10.99 8.50 -0.24
C ALA A 88 10.11 7.94 -1.37
N ILE A 89 9.43 8.81 -2.15
CA ILE A 89 8.65 8.40 -3.32
C ILE A 89 9.54 7.65 -4.31
N LEU A 90 10.70 8.20 -4.68
CA LEU A 90 11.61 7.56 -5.63
C LEU A 90 12.14 6.21 -5.11
N GLN A 91 12.49 6.10 -3.84
CA GLN A 91 12.92 4.85 -3.22
C GLN A 91 11.78 3.82 -3.15
N TYR A 92 10.54 4.26 -2.94
CA TYR A 92 9.36 3.40 -2.92
C TYR A 92 9.04 2.79 -4.30
N HIS A 93 9.46 3.44 -5.39
CA HIS A 93 9.35 2.94 -6.75
C HIS A 93 10.44 1.94 -7.14
N VAL A 94 11.36 1.61 -6.25
CA VAL A 94 12.43 0.63 -6.53
C VAL A 94 12.25 -0.59 -5.65
N LEU A 95 11.96 -1.74 -6.26
CA LEU A 95 11.83 -3.03 -5.58
C LEU A 95 13.20 -3.63 -5.33
N ASN A 96 13.35 -4.25 -4.17
CA ASN A 96 14.53 -5.04 -3.83
C ASN A 96 14.37 -6.45 -4.43
N GLY A 97 15.00 -6.68 -5.54
CA GLY A 97 14.89 -7.90 -6.35
C GLY A 97 14.59 -7.60 -7.81
N THR A 98 15.05 -8.47 -8.71
CA THR A 98 14.69 -8.42 -10.13
C THR A 98 13.47 -9.28 -10.36
N TYR A 99 12.36 -8.64 -10.69
CA TYR A 99 11.06 -9.29 -10.94
C TYR A 99 10.62 -9.04 -12.37
N TYR A 100 10.50 -10.09 -13.16
CA TYR A 100 9.91 -10.02 -14.49
C TYR A 100 8.38 -10.15 -14.42
N ALA A 101 7.66 -9.62 -15.41
CA ALA A 101 6.21 -9.62 -15.41
C ALA A 101 5.59 -11.03 -15.24
N SER A 102 6.26 -12.07 -15.73
CA SER A 102 5.82 -13.46 -15.59
C SER A 102 5.96 -14.07 -14.18
N GLN A 103 6.62 -13.38 -13.26
CA GLN A 103 6.82 -13.83 -11.88
C GLN A 103 5.72 -13.33 -10.95
N PHE A 104 4.89 -12.38 -11.41
CA PHE A 104 3.74 -11.94 -10.64
C PHE A 104 2.57 -12.90 -10.87
N THR A 105 1.94 -13.32 -9.79
CA THR A 105 0.83 -14.27 -9.77
C THR A 105 -0.50 -13.56 -9.49
N GLU A 106 -1.61 -14.26 -9.58
CA GLU A 106 -2.92 -13.75 -9.16
C GLU A 106 -3.01 -13.57 -7.64
N GLU A 107 -2.23 -14.38 -6.89
CA GLU A 107 -2.10 -14.21 -5.44
C GLU A 107 -1.29 -12.95 -5.11
N PRO A 108 -1.70 -12.17 -4.09
CA PRO A 108 -0.98 -10.99 -3.65
C PRO A 108 0.45 -11.32 -3.19
N GLN A 109 1.43 -10.58 -3.67
CA GLN A 109 2.84 -10.68 -3.28
C GLN A 109 3.27 -9.34 -2.64
N PHE A 110 3.88 -9.36 -1.46
CA PHE A 110 4.33 -8.17 -0.76
C PHE A 110 5.84 -8.02 -0.89
N ILE A 111 6.25 -7.15 -1.80
CA ILE A 111 7.65 -7.01 -2.21
C ILE A 111 8.29 -5.83 -1.49
N PRO A 112 9.46 -6.03 -0.82
CA PRO A 112 10.18 -4.94 -0.18
C PRO A 112 10.69 -3.96 -1.24
N THR A 113 10.61 -2.67 -0.92
CA THR A 113 11.16 -1.57 -1.70
C THR A 113 12.46 -1.05 -1.07
N LEU A 114 13.15 -0.14 -1.72
CA LEU A 114 14.32 0.52 -1.15
C LEU A 114 13.95 1.61 -0.13
N LEU A 115 12.67 1.91 0.09
CA LEU A 115 12.24 2.86 1.10
C LEU A 115 12.41 2.27 2.50
N SER A 116 13.46 2.69 3.20
CA SER A 116 13.80 2.24 4.56
C SER A 116 14.01 3.40 5.54
N ASN A 117 13.77 4.64 5.13
CA ASN A 117 13.85 5.81 6.03
C ASN A 117 12.72 5.76 7.06
N GLU A 118 13.07 5.69 8.34
CA GLU A 118 12.12 5.52 9.46
C GLU A 118 11.07 6.64 9.56
N THR A 119 11.35 7.84 9.00
CA THR A 119 10.35 8.91 8.92
C THR A 119 9.16 8.53 8.04
N TYR A 120 9.38 7.71 6.99
CA TYR A 120 8.37 7.33 6.00
C TYR A 120 8.04 5.84 6.03
N ALA A 121 8.92 5.01 6.61
CA ALA A 121 8.77 3.55 6.63
C ALA A 121 9.42 2.97 7.90
N ASN A 122 8.64 2.78 8.94
CA ASN A 122 9.10 2.14 10.18
C ASN A 122 8.73 0.65 10.21
N ILE A 123 9.21 -0.09 9.17
CA ILE A 123 8.99 -1.53 8.98
C ILE A 123 10.34 -2.22 8.78
N THR A 124 10.51 -3.36 9.40
CA THR A 124 11.72 -4.18 9.24
C THR A 124 11.85 -4.68 7.79
N GLY A 125 13.01 -4.41 7.19
CA GLY A 125 13.28 -4.78 5.79
C GLY A 125 12.74 -3.78 4.75
N GLY A 126 12.30 -2.57 5.17
CA GLY A 126 11.80 -1.52 4.30
C GLY A 126 10.31 -1.63 3.99
N GLN A 127 9.74 -0.55 3.46
CA GLN A 127 8.34 -0.49 3.07
C GLN A 127 8.05 -1.47 1.94
N ARG A 128 6.84 -2.02 1.92
CA ARG A 128 6.43 -2.97 0.89
C ARG A 128 5.39 -2.36 -0.03
N VAL A 129 5.36 -2.91 -1.24
CA VAL A 129 4.26 -2.71 -2.20
C VAL A 129 3.61 -4.08 -2.46
N GLN A 130 2.30 -4.11 -2.57
CA GLN A 130 1.58 -5.31 -3.01
C GLN A 130 1.62 -5.38 -4.53
N ALA A 131 1.93 -6.54 -5.07
CA ALA A 131 1.93 -6.83 -6.50
C ALA A 131 1.09 -8.07 -6.77
N GLN A 132 0.31 -8.06 -7.84
CA GLN A 132 -0.44 -9.22 -8.31
C GLN A 132 -0.83 -9.07 -9.78
N THR A 133 -1.21 -10.17 -10.42
CA THR A 133 -1.78 -10.16 -11.77
C THR A 133 -3.31 -10.08 -11.68
N VAL A 134 -3.89 -9.04 -12.26
CA VAL A 134 -5.34 -8.82 -12.31
C VAL A 134 -5.78 -8.70 -13.77
N GLY A 135 -6.67 -9.60 -14.21
CA GLY A 135 -7.15 -9.59 -15.59
C GLY A 135 -6.03 -9.71 -16.63
N GLY A 136 -4.95 -10.43 -16.32
CA GLY A 136 -3.78 -10.62 -17.19
C GLY A 136 -2.76 -9.48 -17.14
N ASN A 137 -2.98 -8.43 -16.34
CA ASN A 137 -2.06 -7.30 -16.20
C ASN A 137 -1.42 -7.30 -14.81
N VAL A 138 -0.12 -7.03 -14.74
CA VAL A 138 0.57 -6.82 -13.48
C VAL A 138 0.12 -5.49 -12.88
N THR A 139 -0.38 -5.55 -11.66
CA THR A 139 -0.91 -4.40 -10.93
C THR A 139 -0.24 -4.30 -9.56
N PHE A 140 0.21 -3.11 -9.21
CA PHE A 140 0.77 -2.79 -7.91
C PHE A 140 -0.26 -2.01 -7.10
N TYR A 141 -0.36 -2.32 -5.79
CA TYR A 141 -1.18 -1.58 -4.84
C TYR A 141 -0.28 -0.92 -3.81
N SER A 142 -0.46 0.38 -3.66
CA SER A 142 0.30 1.23 -2.74
C SER A 142 -0.57 1.72 -1.57
N ALA A 143 -0.28 2.90 -0.99
CA ALA A 143 -1.10 3.49 0.07
C ALA A 143 -2.58 3.53 -0.32
N LEU A 144 -3.47 3.33 0.66
CA LEU A 144 -4.93 3.31 0.47
C LEU A 144 -5.41 2.33 -0.61
N ARG A 145 -4.58 1.32 -0.92
CA ARG A 145 -4.83 0.34 -1.97
C ARG A 145 -5.00 0.98 -3.37
N GLU A 146 -4.39 2.14 -3.59
CA GLU A 146 -4.33 2.73 -4.92
C GLU A 146 -3.59 1.79 -5.87
N ASN A 147 -4.22 1.48 -7.00
CA ASN A 147 -3.67 0.59 -7.99
C ASN A 147 -2.86 1.33 -9.06
N SER A 148 -1.80 0.72 -9.51
CA SER A 148 -0.98 1.15 -10.65
C SER A 148 -0.67 -0.05 -11.52
N THR A 149 -0.99 0.02 -12.81
CA THR A 149 -0.88 -1.10 -13.74
C THR A 149 0.34 -0.95 -14.65
N VAL A 150 1.01 -2.06 -14.94
CA VAL A 150 2.14 -2.08 -15.87
C VAL A 150 1.61 -1.90 -17.29
N THR A 151 2.07 -0.86 -17.97
CA THR A 151 1.74 -0.57 -19.38
C THR A 151 2.79 -1.11 -20.35
N ALA A 152 4.04 -1.17 -19.90
CA ALA A 152 5.14 -1.85 -20.61
C ALA A 152 6.13 -2.40 -19.60
N GLY A 153 6.53 -3.64 -19.77
CA GLY A 153 7.37 -4.34 -18.80
C GLY A 153 8.64 -4.93 -19.39
N ASN A 154 9.50 -5.42 -18.48
CA ASN A 154 10.72 -6.18 -18.83
C ASN A 154 11.75 -5.39 -19.66
N VAL A 155 11.87 -4.08 -19.47
CA VAL A 155 12.96 -3.29 -20.05
C VAL A 155 14.22 -3.53 -19.23
N ASN A 156 15.12 -4.34 -19.76
CA ASN A 156 16.32 -4.78 -19.04
C ASN A 156 17.42 -3.73 -19.03
N PHE A 157 18.15 -3.63 -17.93
CA PHE A 157 19.39 -2.85 -17.78
C PHE A 157 20.38 -3.61 -16.87
N THR A 158 21.61 -3.10 -16.74
CA THR A 158 22.70 -3.82 -16.05
C THR A 158 22.36 -4.24 -14.61
N ALA A 159 21.57 -3.45 -13.89
CA ALA A 159 21.26 -3.71 -12.49
C ALA A 159 19.91 -4.48 -12.28
N GLY A 160 19.12 -4.70 -13.34
CA GLY A 160 17.81 -5.35 -13.21
C GLY A 160 16.84 -5.07 -14.36
N THR A 161 15.60 -4.75 -14.03
CA THR A 161 14.54 -4.50 -15.00
C THR A 161 13.71 -3.26 -14.66
N ILE A 162 13.04 -2.70 -15.65
CA ILE A 162 12.12 -1.56 -15.51
C ILE A 162 10.73 -2.00 -15.97
N HIS A 163 9.71 -1.66 -15.21
CA HIS A 163 8.30 -1.72 -15.61
C HIS A 163 7.74 -0.31 -15.66
N ILE A 164 7.14 0.06 -16.78
CA ILE A 164 6.46 1.35 -16.94
C ILE A 164 5.06 1.21 -16.36
N ILE A 165 4.68 2.09 -15.44
CA ILE A 165 3.41 2.08 -14.73
C ILE A 165 2.57 3.32 -15.05
N ASP A 166 1.24 3.17 -14.96
CA ASP A 166 0.26 4.20 -15.33
C ASP A 166 -0.03 5.22 -14.23
N LYS A 167 0.45 4.99 -12.99
CA LYS A 167 0.31 5.92 -11.87
C LYS A 167 1.56 5.94 -11.01
N VAL A 168 1.82 7.09 -10.36
CA VAL A 168 2.85 7.21 -9.31
C VAL A 168 2.37 6.47 -8.07
N LEU A 169 3.21 5.62 -7.48
CA LEU A 169 2.89 4.93 -6.22
C LEU A 169 2.88 5.92 -5.05
N SER A 170 1.83 5.89 -4.27
CA SER A 170 1.69 6.70 -3.07
C SER A 170 2.41 6.04 -1.89
N VAL A 171 3.29 6.78 -1.21
CA VAL A 171 3.98 6.27 0.00
C VAL A 171 2.95 6.07 1.12
N PRO A 172 2.92 4.89 1.79
CA PRO A 172 2.03 4.64 2.92
C PRO A 172 2.20 5.69 4.02
N GLN A 173 1.06 6.26 4.45
CA GLN A 173 1.02 7.35 5.41
C GLN A 173 0.99 6.82 6.85
N PRO A 174 1.26 7.67 7.86
CA PRO A 174 0.99 7.35 9.26
C PRO A 174 -0.46 6.92 9.50
N ILE A 175 -0.68 6.07 10.51
CA ILE A 175 -2.00 5.49 10.81
C ILE A 175 -3.11 6.56 10.88
N PRO A 176 -2.99 7.69 11.63
CA PRO A 176 -4.07 8.66 11.70
C PRO A 176 -4.44 9.29 10.36
N ASP A 177 -3.46 9.54 9.49
CA ASP A 177 -3.67 10.14 8.18
C ASP A 177 -4.31 9.11 7.22
N THR A 178 -3.89 7.85 7.31
CA THR A 178 -4.51 6.73 6.59
C THR A 178 -5.96 6.55 7.01
N LEU A 179 -6.27 6.55 8.33
CA LEU A 179 -7.65 6.43 8.82
C LEU A 179 -8.55 7.57 8.33
N ARG A 180 -8.02 8.81 8.32
CA ARG A 180 -8.73 9.97 7.77
C ARG A 180 -9.01 9.80 6.28
N ALA A 181 -7.98 9.49 5.51
CA ALA A 181 -8.10 9.34 4.06
C ALA A 181 -8.99 8.15 3.66
N ALA A 182 -8.98 7.08 4.44
CA ALA A 182 -9.83 5.90 4.28
C ALA A 182 -11.27 6.10 4.75
N ASN A 183 -11.64 7.30 5.24
CA ASN A 183 -12.96 7.58 5.84
C ASN A 183 -13.31 6.70 7.05
N LEU A 184 -12.32 6.20 7.78
CA LEU A 184 -12.49 5.45 9.03
C LEU A 184 -12.55 6.41 10.22
N THR A 185 -13.52 7.33 10.18
CA THR A 185 -13.59 8.51 11.07
C THR A 185 -13.88 8.14 12.52
N ALA A 186 -14.68 7.09 12.77
CA ALA A 186 -14.94 6.61 14.13
C ALA A 186 -13.67 6.01 14.76
N ALA A 187 -12.90 5.23 14.01
CA ALA A 187 -11.61 4.70 14.47
C ALA A 187 -10.59 5.82 14.74
N LEU A 188 -10.51 6.81 13.84
CA LEU A 188 -9.64 7.99 14.04
C LEU A 188 -10.00 8.74 15.31
N GLY A 189 -11.28 8.99 15.54
CA GLY A 189 -11.75 9.66 16.76
C GLY A 189 -11.51 8.84 18.01
N ALA A 190 -11.69 7.51 17.96
CA ALA A 190 -11.38 6.62 19.07
C ALA A 190 -9.87 6.66 19.43
N VAL A 191 -8.98 6.62 18.42
CA VAL A 191 -7.53 6.74 18.62
C VAL A 191 -7.15 8.08 19.27
N GLN A 192 -7.80 9.17 18.86
CA GLN A 192 -7.60 10.51 19.45
C GLN A 192 -8.14 10.59 20.89
N ALA A 193 -9.37 10.10 21.11
CA ALA A 193 -10.01 10.10 22.43
C ALA A 193 -9.21 9.26 23.47
N ALA A 194 -8.64 8.15 23.02
CA ALA A 194 -7.79 7.28 23.85
C ALA A 194 -6.35 7.80 24.02
N ASN A 195 -5.95 8.82 23.27
CA ASN A 195 -4.58 9.36 23.22
C ASN A 195 -3.50 8.30 22.95
N VAL A 196 -3.81 7.27 22.13
CA VAL A 196 -2.88 6.19 21.77
C VAL A 196 -2.10 6.47 20.47
N GLY A 197 -2.46 7.50 19.73
CA GLY A 197 -1.84 7.86 18.45
C GLY A 197 -0.32 7.96 18.48
N PRO A 198 0.30 8.69 19.43
CA PRO A 198 1.75 8.81 19.52
C PRO A 198 2.45 7.45 19.75
N ALA A 199 1.89 6.58 20.60
CA ALA A 199 2.44 5.26 20.87
C ALA A 199 2.35 4.36 19.61
N LEU A 200 1.22 4.39 18.89
CA LEU A 200 1.06 3.66 17.64
C LEU A 200 2.01 4.17 16.55
N ALA A 201 2.26 5.48 16.46
CA ALA A 201 3.18 6.05 15.48
C ALA A 201 4.64 5.66 15.74
N ALA A 202 5.04 5.55 17.03
CA ALA A 202 6.40 5.16 17.41
C ALA A 202 6.67 3.64 17.30
N ALA A 203 5.62 2.83 17.33
CA ALA A 203 5.76 1.38 17.28
C ALA A 203 6.15 0.91 15.86
N LYS A 204 6.83 -0.22 15.78
CA LYS A 204 7.36 -0.82 14.55
C LYS A 204 6.70 -2.15 14.29
N ASP A 205 6.59 -2.50 13.00
CA ASP A 205 6.10 -3.80 12.56
C ASP A 205 4.71 -4.13 13.14
N LEU A 206 3.72 -3.30 12.82
CA LEU A 206 2.36 -3.45 13.32
C LEU A 206 1.45 -4.19 12.33
N THR A 207 0.60 -5.07 12.89
CA THR A 207 -0.63 -5.54 12.25
C THR A 207 -1.81 -5.01 13.05
N ILE A 208 -2.70 -4.26 12.40
CA ILE A 208 -3.78 -3.54 13.07
C ILE A 208 -5.12 -3.96 12.46
N PHE A 209 -6.02 -4.41 13.30
CA PHE A 209 -7.40 -4.73 12.93
C PHE A 209 -8.28 -3.52 13.25
N ILE A 210 -8.69 -2.75 12.25
CA ILE A 210 -9.44 -1.51 12.44
C ILE A 210 -10.93 -1.74 12.18
N PRO A 211 -11.80 -1.56 13.18
CA PRO A 211 -13.23 -1.59 12.97
C PRO A 211 -13.68 -0.48 12.01
N ASN A 212 -14.57 -0.78 11.09
CA ASN A 212 -15.18 0.22 10.23
C ASN A 212 -16.18 1.11 11.02
N ASN A 213 -16.70 2.15 10.38
CA ASN A 213 -17.65 3.06 11.05
C ASN A 213 -18.94 2.36 11.49
N GLU A 214 -19.38 1.32 10.75
CA GLU A 214 -20.56 0.55 11.08
C GLU A 214 -20.35 -0.29 12.35
N ALA A 215 -19.18 -0.92 12.48
CA ALA A 215 -18.76 -1.65 13.67
C ALA A 215 -18.81 -0.74 14.93
N PHE A 216 -18.30 0.48 14.83
CA PHE A 216 -18.40 1.44 15.93
C PHE A 216 -19.85 1.88 16.20
N ARG A 217 -20.67 2.05 15.15
CA ARG A 217 -22.09 2.42 15.29
C ARG A 217 -22.85 1.35 16.04
N SER A 218 -22.55 0.06 15.81
CA SER A 218 -23.22 -1.07 16.47
C SER A 218 -23.03 -1.11 17.99
N ILE A 219 -22.03 -0.41 18.53
CA ILE A 219 -21.76 -0.28 19.96
C ILE A 219 -22.02 1.14 20.49
N GLY A 220 -22.67 1.99 19.69
CA GLY A 220 -22.81 3.43 19.97
C GLY A 220 -23.45 3.75 21.30
N ASN A 221 -24.43 2.94 21.78
CA ASN A 221 -25.08 3.09 23.09
C ASN A 221 -24.13 2.82 24.28
N LEU A 222 -23.02 2.12 24.05
CA LEU A 222 -22.05 1.77 25.11
C LEU A 222 -20.85 2.73 25.16
N THR A 223 -20.76 3.69 24.26
CA THR A 223 -19.58 4.57 24.11
C THR A 223 -19.17 5.24 25.43
N ALA A 224 -20.14 5.78 26.19
CA ALA A 224 -19.86 6.42 27.48
C ALA A 224 -19.26 5.43 28.50
N ASN A 225 -19.75 4.20 28.51
CA ASN A 225 -19.30 3.14 29.43
C ASN A 225 -17.91 2.59 29.02
N LEU A 226 -17.58 2.61 27.72
CA LEU A 226 -16.33 2.08 27.19
C LEU A 226 -15.19 3.10 27.17
N THR A 227 -15.46 4.38 27.41
CA THR A 227 -14.45 5.45 27.30
C THR A 227 -13.25 5.19 28.21
N ALA A 228 -13.43 4.76 29.43
CA ALA A 228 -12.33 4.45 30.36
C ALA A 228 -11.49 3.23 29.92
N ALA A 229 -12.11 2.25 29.25
CA ALA A 229 -11.46 1.05 28.74
C ALA A 229 -10.92 1.20 27.31
N LEU A 230 -11.21 2.33 26.64
CA LEU A 230 -10.92 2.54 25.23
C LEU A 230 -9.43 2.33 24.88
N PRO A 231 -8.43 2.80 25.66
CA PRO A 231 -7.02 2.51 25.37
C PRO A 231 -6.73 1.00 25.32
N SER A 232 -7.24 0.23 26.29
CA SER A 232 -7.05 -1.23 26.34
C SER A 232 -7.78 -1.94 25.18
N ILE A 233 -8.98 -1.48 24.83
CA ILE A 233 -9.74 -2.00 23.68
C ILE A 233 -8.96 -1.77 22.39
N LEU A 234 -8.45 -0.55 22.15
CA LEU A 234 -7.68 -0.25 20.95
C LEU A 234 -6.35 -1.03 20.90
N GLN A 235 -5.67 -1.20 22.02
CA GLN A 235 -4.47 -2.04 22.12
C GLN A 235 -4.76 -3.52 21.81
N TYR A 236 -5.97 -4.00 22.10
CA TYR A 236 -6.40 -5.35 21.76
C TYR A 236 -6.59 -5.56 20.25
N HIS A 237 -6.74 -4.50 19.48
CA HIS A 237 -6.81 -4.53 18.03
C HIS A 237 -5.43 -4.49 17.34
N VAL A 238 -4.33 -4.44 18.10
CA VAL A 238 -2.97 -4.25 17.56
C VAL A 238 -2.06 -5.39 17.96
N VAL A 239 -1.46 -6.03 16.97
CA VAL A 239 -0.36 -6.98 17.13
C VAL A 239 0.93 -6.27 16.73
N ALA A 240 1.95 -6.33 17.58
CA ALA A 240 3.25 -5.71 17.34
C ALA A 240 4.35 -6.76 17.10
N GLY A 241 5.40 -6.35 16.38
CA GLY A 241 6.56 -7.19 16.08
C GLY A 241 6.37 -8.12 14.87
N ALA A 242 5.22 -8.05 14.20
CA ALA A 242 4.97 -8.77 12.95
C ALA A 242 4.03 -7.97 12.05
N VAL A 243 4.37 -7.86 10.77
CA VAL A 243 3.48 -7.33 9.74
C VAL A 243 2.91 -8.52 8.96
N LEU A 244 1.66 -8.84 9.23
CA LEU A 244 0.97 -9.99 8.64
C LEU A 244 0.12 -9.51 7.46
N TYR A 245 0.59 -9.76 6.26
CA TYR A 245 -0.19 -9.53 5.05
C TYR A 245 -1.13 -10.72 4.79
N SER A 246 -2.17 -10.53 3.99
CA SER A 246 -3.20 -11.57 3.80
C SER A 246 -2.66 -12.94 3.39
N PRO A 247 -1.61 -13.09 2.55
CA PRO A 247 -1.04 -14.41 2.25
C PRO A 247 -0.32 -15.07 3.44
N ASP A 248 0.13 -14.26 4.41
CA ASP A 248 0.84 -14.76 5.60
C ASP A 248 -0.13 -15.16 6.72
N ILE A 249 -1.42 -14.81 6.56
CA ILE A 249 -2.44 -15.06 7.58
C ILE A 249 -2.88 -16.52 7.53
N THR A 250 -2.70 -17.21 8.65
CA THR A 250 -3.11 -18.61 8.84
C THR A 250 -3.90 -18.76 10.14
N ASN A 251 -4.53 -19.92 10.33
CA ASN A 251 -5.20 -20.24 11.60
C ASN A 251 -4.18 -20.22 12.74
N THR A 252 -4.27 -19.21 13.59
CA THR A 252 -3.31 -18.98 14.68
C THR A 252 -3.90 -18.11 15.79
N SER A 253 -3.22 -18.04 16.91
CA SER A 253 -3.50 -17.09 18.00
C SER A 253 -2.36 -16.11 18.12
N LEU A 254 -2.66 -14.80 18.16
CA LEU A 254 -1.69 -13.73 18.20
C LEU A 254 -1.86 -12.91 19.48
N THR A 255 -0.75 -12.62 20.14
CA THR A 255 -0.76 -11.76 21.33
C THR A 255 -0.81 -10.28 20.89
N THR A 256 -1.73 -9.54 21.46
CA THR A 256 -1.96 -8.12 21.17
C THR A 256 -1.22 -7.21 22.14
N LEU A 257 -1.18 -5.90 21.86
CA LEU A 257 -0.51 -4.92 22.71
C LEU A 257 -1.12 -4.81 24.12
N ASN A 258 -2.38 -5.20 24.31
CA ASN A 258 -2.97 -5.23 25.65
C ASN A 258 -2.62 -6.50 26.45
N GLY A 259 -1.87 -7.43 25.86
CA GLY A 259 -1.47 -8.71 26.47
C GLY A 259 -2.49 -9.86 26.28
N GLY A 260 -3.68 -9.56 25.81
CA GLY A 260 -4.69 -10.59 25.43
C GLY A 260 -4.41 -11.19 24.06
N ASN A 261 -5.00 -12.34 23.77
CA ASN A 261 -4.85 -12.99 22.48
C ASN A 261 -6.07 -12.80 21.61
N VAL A 262 -5.84 -12.58 20.31
CA VAL A 262 -6.86 -12.71 19.26
C VAL A 262 -6.64 -14.01 18.51
N THR A 263 -7.73 -14.66 18.12
CA THR A 263 -7.70 -15.89 17.33
C THR A 263 -8.02 -15.57 15.89
N ILE A 264 -7.09 -15.89 15.00
CA ILE A 264 -7.28 -15.76 13.56
C ILE A 264 -7.81 -17.09 13.01
N ARG A 265 -8.84 -17.02 12.18
CA ARG A 265 -9.40 -18.16 11.45
C ARG A 265 -9.57 -17.83 9.99
N VAL A 266 -9.19 -18.75 9.14
CA VAL A 266 -9.45 -18.68 7.70
C VAL A 266 -10.52 -19.73 7.38
N ILE A 267 -11.69 -19.29 6.99
CA ILE A 267 -12.85 -20.16 6.70
C ILE A 267 -13.37 -19.79 5.32
N ASN A 268 -13.33 -20.73 4.37
CA ASN A 268 -13.74 -20.48 2.97
C ASN A 268 -13.09 -19.23 2.38
N GLU A 269 -11.76 -19.11 2.52
CA GLU A 269 -10.93 -18.00 2.04
C GLU A 269 -11.20 -16.64 2.73
N THR A 270 -12.14 -16.59 3.66
CA THR A 270 -12.45 -15.39 4.45
C THR A 270 -11.69 -15.42 5.76
N VAL A 271 -11.03 -14.31 6.08
CA VAL A 271 -10.28 -14.16 7.33
C VAL A 271 -11.18 -13.59 8.42
N TYR A 272 -11.16 -14.23 9.57
CA TYR A 272 -11.83 -13.79 10.79
C TYR A 272 -10.84 -13.55 11.91
N VAL A 273 -11.07 -12.50 12.70
CA VAL A 273 -10.33 -12.16 13.90
C VAL A 273 -11.31 -12.25 15.07
N ASN A 274 -11.21 -13.30 15.89
CA ASN A 274 -12.27 -13.74 16.78
C ASN A 274 -13.57 -13.92 15.97
N GLU A 275 -14.61 -13.11 16.24
CA GLU A 275 -15.90 -13.10 15.52
C GLU A 275 -15.92 -12.14 14.31
N ALA A 276 -14.97 -11.19 14.23
CA ALA A 276 -14.99 -10.14 13.23
C ALA A 276 -14.47 -10.62 11.88
N GLU A 277 -15.16 -10.28 10.80
CA GLU A 277 -14.68 -10.53 9.44
C GLU A 277 -13.77 -9.43 8.97
N VAL A 278 -12.70 -9.81 8.28
CA VAL A 278 -11.83 -8.87 7.56
C VAL A 278 -12.50 -8.50 6.24
N LEU A 279 -12.99 -7.26 6.15
CA LEU A 279 -13.67 -6.74 4.96
C LEU A 279 -12.70 -6.20 3.92
N ILE A 280 -11.65 -5.49 4.35
CA ILE A 280 -10.64 -4.90 3.49
C ILE A 280 -9.26 -5.23 4.07
N PRO A 281 -8.56 -6.21 3.49
CA PRO A 281 -7.21 -6.54 3.92
C PRO A 281 -6.17 -5.59 3.31
N ASN A 282 -4.95 -5.61 3.86
CA ASN A 282 -3.74 -5.09 3.24
C ASN A 282 -3.73 -3.58 2.95
N VAL A 283 -4.29 -2.75 3.81
CA VAL A 283 -4.10 -1.29 3.74
C VAL A 283 -2.74 -0.96 4.34
N LEU A 284 -1.78 -0.61 3.49
CA LEU A 284 -0.41 -0.31 3.89
C LEU A 284 -0.34 1.01 4.65
N VAL A 285 0.39 1.01 5.77
CA VAL A 285 0.69 2.21 6.59
C VAL A 285 2.19 2.34 6.81
N ALA A 286 2.65 3.51 7.26
CA ALA A 286 4.08 3.81 7.41
C ALA A 286 4.84 2.79 8.29
N ASN A 287 4.18 2.16 9.24
CA ASN A 287 4.79 1.26 10.21
C ASN A 287 4.11 -0.11 10.33
N GLY A 288 3.39 -0.54 9.30
CA GLY A 288 2.72 -1.84 9.29
C GLY A 288 1.64 -2.00 8.25
N VAL A 289 0.64 -2.80 8.60
CA VAL A 289 -0.54 -3.09 7.78
C VAL A 289 -1.81 -2.94 8.60
N VAL A 290 -2.86 -2.43 7.97
CA VAL A 290 -4.21 -2.35 8.52
C VAL A 290 -5.11 -3.32 7.78
N HIS A 291 -5.91 -4.06 8.54
CA HIS A 291 -7.03 -4.87 8.06
C HIS A 291 -8.33 -4.28 8.60
N VAL A 292 -9.24 -3.88 7.73
CA VAL A 292 -10.52 -3.32 8.16
C VAL A 292 -11.47 -4.46 8.48
N ILE A 293 -12.06 -4.42 9.68
CA ILE A 293 -12.97 -5.44 10.21
C ILE A 293 -14.37 -4.89 10.47
N ASP A 294 -15.37 -5.78 10.51
CA ASP A 294 -16.78 -5.45 10.67
C ASP A 294 -17.28 -5.42 12.11
N ASN A 295 -16.41 -5.67 13.09
CA ASN A 295 -16.79 -5.65 14.50
C ASN A 295 -15.71 -5.00 15.38
N VAL A 296 -16.09 -4.46 16.54
CA VAL A 296 -15.15 -3.99 17.57
C VAL A 296 -14.82 -5.15 18.49
N LEU A 297 -13.53 -5.58 18.48
CA LEU A 297 -13.07 -6.71 19.28
C LEU A 297 -13.19 -6.42 20.79
N ASN A 298 -13.65 -7.42 21.55
CA ASN A 298 -13.80 -7.30 22.98
C ASN A 298 -12.75 -8.12 23.74
N PRO A 299 -11.80 -7.48 24.45
CA PRO A 299 -10.78 -8.21 25.20
C PRO A 299 -11.33 -9.12 26.32
N ASN A 300 -12.57 -8.89 26.76
CA ASN A 300 -13.23 -9.70 27.77
C ASN A 300 -14.08 -10.84 27.19
N ASN A 301 -14.14 -10.96 25.87
CA ASN A 301 -14.91 -11.99 25.17
C ASN A 301 -14.07 -12.60 24.03
N THR A 302 -13.11 -13.42 24.38
CA THR A 302 -12.08 -13.95 23.46
C THR A 302 -12.43 -15.32 22.87
N SER A 303 -13.54 -15.94 23.30
CA SER A 303 -13.95 -17.29 22.90
C SER A 303 -15.09 -17.31 21.87
N VAL A 304 -15.41 -16.16 21.28
CA VAL A 304 -16.49 -16.07 20.29
C VAL A 304 -16.06 -16.70 18.97
N GLU A 305 -16.92 -17.55 18.44
CA GLU A 305 -16.76 -18.13 17.11
C GLU A 305 -17.43 -17.25 16.07
N PRO A 306 -16.84 -17.10 14.86
CA PRO A 306 -17.45 -16.31 13.79
C PRO A 306 -18.73 -17.01 13.28
N ASP A 307 -19.82 -16.26 13.15
CA ASP A 307 -21.01 -16.71 12.43
C ASP A 307 -20.82 -16.45 10.92
N THR A 308 -20.41 -17.50 10.21
CA THR A 308 -20.17 -17.43 8.77
C THR A 308 -21.43 -17.37 7.93
N THR A 309 -22.61 -17.51 8.53
CA THR A 309 -23.90 -17.50 7.84
C THR A 309 -24.63 -16.17 7.95
N ALA A 310 -24.26 -15.33 8.92
CA ALA A 310 -24.84 -14.02 9.14
C ALA A 310 -24.34 -13.01 8.10
N SER A 311 -25.23 -12.24 7.51
CA SER A 311 -24.91 -11.11 6.65
C SER A 311 -24.38 -9.89 7.42
N THR A 312 -24.72 -9.80 8.71
CA THR A 312 -24.23 -8.81 9.67
C THR A 312 -23.94 -9.51 10.97
N ARG A 313 -22.78 -9.23 11.58
CA ARG A 313 -22.37 -9.90 12.81
C ARG A 313 -22.91 -9.18 14.04
N ALA A 314 -23.28 -9.96 15.04
CA ALA A 314 -23.64 -9.41 16.33
C ALA A 314 -22.43 -8.74 16.97
N PRO A 315 -22.59 -7.57 17.62
CA PRO A 315 -21.50 -6.94 18.36
C PRO A 315 -20.94 -7.85 19.45
N ALA A 316 -19.63 -7.81 19.66
CA ALA A 316 -18.90 -8.57 20.69
C ALA A 316 -19.24 -8.13 22.14
N TYR A 317 -20.01 -7.06 22.30
CA TYR A 317 -20.36 -6.47 23.60
C TYR A 317 -21.81 -6.75 23.95
N THR A 318 -22.04 -7.34 25.12
CA THR A 318 -23.40 -7.60 25.62
C THR A 318 -24.18 -6.28 25.81
N GLY A 319 -25.39 -6.21 25.31
CA GLY A 319 -26.27 -5.04 25.38
C GLY A 319 -25.88 -3.93 24.39
N ALA A 320 -24.99 -4.22 23.46
CA ALA A 320 -24.63 -3.28 22.39
C ALA A 320 -25.83 -2.96 21.49
N GLY A 321 -25.83 -1.76 20.98
CA GLY A 321 -26.79 -1.23 20.03
C GLY A 321 -26.35 0.12 19.50
N THR A 322 -27.07 0.62 18.50
CA THR A 322 -26.78 1.96 17.96
C THR A 322 -27.08 3.05 18.99
N ALA A 323 -26.35 4.17 18.90
CA ALA A 323 -26.70 5.35 19.68
C ALA A 323 -28.12 5.83 19.31
N THR A 324 -28.83 6.42 20.28
CA THR A 324 -30.22 6.88 20.10
C THR A 324 -30.38 7.96 19.04
N ASP A 325 -29.31 8.73 18.78
CA ASP A 325 -29.26 9.77 17.74
C ASP A 325 -28.77 9.24 16.38
N GLY A 326 -28.42 7.95 16.26
CA GLY A 326 -27.93 7.32 15.05
C GLY A 326 -26.55 7.78 14.60
N SER A 327 -25.84 8.59 15.42
CA SER A 327 -24.53 9.11 15.09
C SER A 327 -23.44 8.02 15.15
N ASN A 328 -22.34 8.23 14.41
CA ASN A 328 -21.15 7.43 14.60
C ASN A 328 -20.42 7.93 15.86
N PRO A 329 -20.10 7.04 16.80
CA PRO A 329 -19.37 7.42 18.01
C PRO A 329 -17.99 7.95 17.67
N PHE A 330 -17.42 8.78 18.56
CA PHE A 330 -16.07 9.38 18.47
C PHE A 330 -15.84 10.32 17.27
N THR A 331 -16.87 10.68 16.47
CA THR A 331 -16.67 11.51 15.28
C THR A 331 -16.77 13.02 15.54
N SER A 332 -17.08 13.45 16.75
CA SER A 332 -17.16 14.87 17.10
C SER A 332 -15.80 15.54 16.91
N GLY A 333 -15.77 16.61 16.09
CA GLY A 333 -14.53 17.33 15.77
C GLY A 333 -13.58 16.62 14.80
N ILE A 334 -13.97 15.45 14.28
CA ILE A 334 -13.18 14.74 13.26
C ILE A 334 -13.56 15.27 11.88
N THR A 335 -12.60 15.85 11.19
CA THR A 335 -12.75 16.18 9.76
C THR A 335 -12.60 14.91 8.92
N GLY A 336 -13.57 14.68 8.07
CA GLY A 336 -13.52 13.60 7.08
C GLY A 336 -12.44 13.81 6.02
N PRO A 337 -12.31 12.88 5.07
CA PRO A 337 -11.33 12.99 4.01
C PRO A 337 -11.62 14.19 3.12
N THR A 338 -10.57 14.86 2.66
CA THR A 338 -10.66 15.96 1.67
C THR A 338 -10.90 15.42 0.25
N SER A 339 -10.74 14.12 0.04
CA SER A 339 -11.01 13.40 -1.21
C SER A 339 -11.91 12.20 -0.91
N THR A 340 -12.88 11.95 -1.77
CA THR A 340 -13.90 10.89 -1.61
C THR A 340 -13.51 9.58 -2.29
N ALA A 341 -12.23 9.31 -2.55
CA ALA A 341 -11.82 8.02 -3.08
C ALA A 341 -12.00 6.95 -1.99
N PRO A 342 -12.97 6.04 -2.10
CA PRO A 342 -13.09 4.92 -1.17
C PRO A 342 -11.87 4.02 -1.31
N LEU A 343 -11.50 3.31 -0.23
CA LEU A 343 -10.53 2.22 -0.29
C LEU A 343 -10.94 1.27 -1.42
N ALA A 344 -10.02 1.01 -2.35
CA ALA A 344 -10.27 0.05 -3.41
C ALA A 344 -10.46 -1.35 -2.81
N THR A 345 -11.62 -1.96 -3.04
CA THR A 345 -11.85 -3.38 -2.73
C THR A 345 -11.11 -4.23 -3.76
N GLU A 346 -10.56 -5.36 -3.34
CA GLU A 346 -9.96 -6.31 -4.28
C GLU A 346 -11.07 -6.85 -5.21
N THR A 347 -10.98 -6.53 -6.50
CA THR A 347 -11.70 -7.23 -7.55
C THR A 347 -10.77 -8.32 -8.07
N GLY A 348 -10.59 -9.38 -7.30
CA GLY A 348 -9.84 -10.57 -7.68
C GLY A 348 -10.69 -11.80 -7.44
N ALA A 349 -10.81 -12.60 -8.48
CA ALA A 349 -11.42 -13.90 -8.66
C ALA A 349 -12.07 -14.55 -7.41
N ASN A 350 -13.40 -14.77 -7.55
CA ASN A 350 -14.25 -15.58 -6.67
C ASN A 350 -14.64 -15.00 -5.31
N ASN A 351 -15.65 -14.14 -5.31
CA ASN A 351 -16.67 -14.25 -4.30
C ASN A 351 -18.04 -13.82 -4.87
N GLY A 352 -18.95 -14.79 -5.00
CA GLY A 352 -20.34 -14.54 -5.31
C GLY A 352 -21.02 -13.87 -4.11
N GLY A 353 -21.19 -12.57 -4.20
CA GLY A 353 -21.93 -11.78 -3.22
C GLY A 353 -22.04 -10.34 -3.74
N GLY A 354 -23.04 -10.11 -4.62
CA GLY A 354 -23.20 -8.82 -5.28
C GLY A 354 -23.58 -7.70 -4.33
N VAL A 355 -22.75 -6.69 -4.25
CA VAL A 355 -23.16 -5.35 -3.84
C VAL A 355 -23.30 -4.50 -5.12
N ARG A 356 -24.54 -4.18 -5.47
CA ARG A 356 -24.86 -3.23 -6.53
C ARG A 356 -24.53 -1.82 -6.01
N THR A 357 -23.44 -1.22 -6.52
CA THR A 357 -23.26 0.22 -6.42
C THR A 357 -23.84 0.88 -7.66
N THR A 358 -24.89 1.66 -7.47
CA THR A 358 -25.40 2.57 -8.49
C THR A 358 -24.44 3.75 -8.61
N SER A 359 -23.69 3.79 -9.70
CA SER A 359 -22.88 4.96 -10.08
C SER A 359 -23.77 5.97 -10.78
N SER A 360 -23.97 7.15 -10.17
CA SER A 360 -24.47 8.33 -10.86
C SER A 360 -23.29 9.09 -11.47
N SER A 361 -23.17 9.02 -12.80
CA SER A 361 -22.23 9.82 -13.56
C SER A 361 -22.76 11.25 -13.70
N THR A 362 -22.06 12.23 -13.12
CA THR A 362 -22.22 13.64 -13.48
C THR A 362 -21.01 14.06 -14.32
N GLN A 363 -21.29 14.33 -15.58
CA GLN A 363 -20.33 14.79 -16.57
C GLN A 363 -19.98 16.27 -16.28
N ALA A 364 -18.71 16.55 -15.96
CA ALA A 364 -18.19 17.93 -15.92
C ALA A 364 -17.35 18.18 -17.17
N GLY A 365 -17.65 19.27 -17.86
CA GLY A 365 -17.01 19.68 -19.11
C GLY A 365 -15.57 20.19 -18.94
N PRO A 366 -14.82 20.40 -20.02
CA PRO A 366 -13.39 20.59 -19.98
C PRO A 366 -13.02 22.01 -19.50
N MET A 367 -12.30 22.11 -18.38
CA MET A 367 -11.58 23.32 -18.00
C MET A 367 -10.22 23.38 -18.73
N ARG A 368 -9.93 24.53 -19.29
CA ARG A 368 -8.64 24.83 -19.94
C ARG A 368 -7.53 24.88 -18.88
N THR A 369 -6.54 24.03 -19.02
CA THR A 369 -5.35 23.96 -18.18
C THR A 369 -4.35 25.04 -18.62
N ALA A 370 -3.92 25.89 -17.71
CA ALA A 370 -2.70 26.67 -17.86
C ALA A 370 -1.52 25.76 -17.51
N ALA A 371 -0.65 25.49 -18.46
CA ALA A 371 0.57 24.72 -18.26
C ALA A 371 1.53 25.55 -17.37
N VAL A 372 1.59 25.19 -16.08
CA VAL A 372 2.69 25.64 -15.21
C VAL A 372 3.78 24.58 -15.39
N GLY A 373 4.89 24.96 -16.01
CA GLY A 373 5.95 24.04 -16.42
C GLY A 373 6.54 23.27 -15.23
N ALA A 374 6.75 21.98 -15.42
CA ALA A 374 7.37 21.05 -14.47
C ALA A 374 8.73 21.52 -13.90
N ALA A 375 9.40 22.45 -14.58
CA ALA A 375 10.66 23.02 -14.16
C ALA A 375 10.60 23.84 -12.86
N ALA A 376 9.44 24.41 -12.52
CA ALA A 376 9.30 25.24 -11.31
C ALA A 376 9.20 24.42 -10.02
N LEU A 377 8.73 23.17 -10.08
CA LEU A 377 8.57 22.30 -8.92
C LEU A 377 9.89 21.64 -8.46
N PHE A 378 10.84 21.49 -9.38
CA PHE A 378 12.08 20.75 -9.11
C PHE A 378 13.35 21.64 -9.13
N GLY A 379 13.27 22.86 -9.65
CA GLY A 379 14.42 23.80 -9.73
C GLY A 379 14.94 24.28 -8.38
N GLY A 380 14.15 24.20 -7.32
CA GLY A 380 14.54 24.60 -5.96
C GLY A 380 15.37 23.56 -5.18
N MET A 381 15.44 22.30 -5.65
CA MET A 381 16.04 21.20 -4.89
C MET A 381 17.55 21.06 -5.05
N ALA A 382 18.13 21.60 -6.11
CA ALA A 382 19.59 21.51 -6.35
C ALA A 382 20.43 22.26 -5.31
N ALA A 383 19.83 23.19 -4.55
CA ALA A 383 20.56 24.04 -3.59
C ALA A 383 20.70 23.44 -2.18
N TYR A 384 19.99 22.34 -1.84
CA TYR A 384 19.96 21.81 -0.48
C TYR A 384 20.69 20.48 -0.26
N MET A 385 21.32 19.89 -1.29
CA MET A 385 22.05 18.62 -1.16
C MET A 385 23.56 18.76 -0.98
N ASN A 386 24.09 19.97 -0.69
CA ASN A 386 25.50 20.21 -0.39
C ASN A 386 25.70 20.62 1.08
N ILE A 387 25.19 19.83 2.04
CA ILE A 387 25.69 19.84 3.42
C ILE A 387 25.64 18.39 3.93
#